data_01347593d316ffa95e6ef2ccc6680c11
#
_entry.id   01347593d316ffa95e6ef2ccc6680c11
#
_cell.length_a   1.000
_cell.length_b   1.000
_cell.length_c   1.000
_cell.angle_alpha   90.00
_cell.angle_beta   90.00
_cell.angle_gamma   90.00
#
_symmetry.space_group_name_H-M   'P 1'
#
loop_
_entity.id
_entity.type
_entity.pdbx_description
1 polymer ?
#
loop_
_entity_poly.entity_id
_entity_poly.type
_entity_poly.pdbx_seq_one_letter_code
_entity_poly.pdbx_strand_id
1 'polypeptide(L)'
;ETLLEEIENSQVAACKNPFGTSENVKVTMDPQTCEYHVFQEKTVVEQVEDPVEQISLVNAKMVDSKYEIGDIVNVEIQSKEFGRIATQNAKNVILQKIREEERKVLYNQYYSMEKDVVTGVVQRYIGRNVSVNLGKVDAILTENEQVRGEVFQPTERIKVYILEVKDTSKGPKILVSRTHPELVKRLFESEVTEVREGIVEIKAIAREAGSRTKIAVWSNDPDVDPVGACVGMNGARVNAIVNELRGEKIDIITWNENPAMMIENALSPAKVISVIADAEEKSAKVIVPDYQLSLAIGKEGQNARLAARLTGFKIDIKSETQARESGDFMDYESEYEDDEYYEDDEYAEDGEYTEDGEYAEDGYAEDADAEGEYAEESELTDETDTENEEE
;
A
#
# COMPACT_ATOMS: atom_id res chain seq x y z
N GLU A 1 24.39 -6.91 28.35
CA GLU A 1 24.23 -7.96 29.41
C GLU A 1 23.68 -9.26 28.80
N THR A 2 22.58 -9.25 28.10
CA THR A 2 21.97 -10.44 27.46
C THR A 2 22.89 -11.19 26.48
N LEU A 3 23.77 -10.48 25.74
CA LEU A 3 24.72 -11.13 24.83
C LEU A 3 25.81 -11.90 25.56
N LEU A 4 26.32 -11.36 26.67
CA LEU A 4 27.31 -12.03 27.50
C LEU A 4 26.75 -13.28 28.14
N GLU A 5 25.56 -13.22 28.73
CA GLU A 5 24.85 -14.36 29.29
C GLU A 5 24.61 -15.48 28.26
N GLU A 6 24.24 -15.14 27.02
CA GLU A 6 24.04 -16.12 25.95
C GLU A 6 25.38 -16.78 25.53
N ILE A 7 26.48 -16.02 25.52
CA ILE A 7 27.80 -16.56 25.25
C ILE A 7 28.20 -17.50 26.36
N GLU A 8 28.05 -17.12 27.64
CA GLU A 8 28.33 -17.96 28.81
C GLU A 8 27.52 -19.25 28.76
N ASN A 9 26.21 -19.19 28.54
CA ASN A 9 25.34 -20.37 28.42
C ASN A 9 25.75 -21.29 27.25
N SER A 10 26.16 -20.72 26.11
CA SER A 10 26.66 -21.48 24.96
C SER A 10 27.98 -22.18 25.28
N GLN A 11 28.83 -21.55 26.07
CA GLN A 11 30.09 -22.13 26.54
C GLN A 11 29.84 -23.29 27.50
N VAL A 12 28.91 -23.15 28.45
CA VAL A 12 28.46 -24.20 29.34
C VAL A 12 27.95 -25.41 28.55
N ALA A 13 27.09 -25.16 27.52
CA ALA A 13 26.59 -26.22 26.64
C ALA A 13 27.72 -26.93 25.86
N ALA A 14 28.76 -26.20 25.46
CA ALA A 14 29.94 -26.75 24.77
C ALA A 14 30.78 -27.69 25.68
N CYS A 15 30.78 -27.46 26.99
CA CYS A 15 31.48 -28.29 27.95
C CYS A 15 30.88 -29.70 28.09
N LYS A 16 29.63 -29.89 27.71
CA LYS A 16 28.94 -31.18 27.78
C LYS A 16 29.67 -32.29 27.01
N ASN A 17 30.21 -31.99 25.84
CA ASN A 17 30.88 -32.98 25.00
C ASN A 17 32.22 -33.49 25.56
N PRO A 18 33.16 -32.62 26.00
CA PRO A 18 34.45 -33.05 26.53
C PRO A 18 34.37 -33.58 27.97
N PHE A 19 33.39 -33.16 28.78
CA PHE A 19 33.33 -33.49 30.21
C PHE A 19 32.13 -34.37 30.61
N GLY A 20 31.29 -34.77 29.65
CA GLY A 20 30.15 -35.68 29.88
C GLY A 20 28.92 -35.04 30.53
N THR A 21 29.08 -33.96 31.28
CA THR A 21 28.00 -33.23 31.95
C THR A 21 28.21 -31.72 31.81
N SER A 22 27.16 -30.96 31.82
CA SER A 22 27.20 -29.48 31.83
C SER A 22 26.69 -28.90 33.16
N GLU A 23 26.24 -29.75 34.08
CA GLU A 23 25.61 -29.31 35.31
C GLU A 23 26.62 -28.74 36.30
N ASN A 24 27.87 -29.24 36.23
CA ASN A 24 28.97 -28.89 37.15
C ASN A 24 29.93 -27.87 36.54
N VAL A 25 29.57 -27.22 35.41
CA VAL A 25 30.49 -26.29 34.74
C VAL A 25 29.93 -24.89 34.82
N LYS A 26 30.72 -23.96 35.33
CA LYS A 26 30.42 -22.54 35.38
C LYS A 26 31.41 -21.77 34.53
N VAL A 27 30.88 -20.94 33.63
CA VAL A 27 31.68 -20.07 32.77
C VAL A 27 31.44 -18.63 33.20
N THR A 28 32.52 -17.88 33.38
CA THR A 28 32.46 -16.44 33.64
C THR A 28 33.28 -15.72 32.59
N MET A 29 32.73 -14.62 32.06
CA MET A 29 33.38 -13.80 31.06
C MET A 29 33.58 -12.38 31.58
N ASP A 30 34.78 -11.84 31.48
CA ASP A 30 35.04 -10.45 31.81
C ASP A 30 34.56 -9.55 30.67
N PRO A 31 33.64 -8.62 30.94
CA PRO A 31 33.08 -7.70 29.90
C PRO A 31 34.13 -6.75 29.31
N GLN A 32 35.22 -6.47 30.02
CA GLN A 32 36.24 -5.50 29.59
C GLN A 32 37.36 -6.13 28.80
N THR A 33 37.87 -7.28 29.26
CA THR A 33 39.01 -7.99 28.64
C THR A 33 38.53 -9.02 27.61
N CYS A 34 37.27 -9.43 27.66
CA CYS A 34 36.73 -10.55 26.91
C CYS A 34 37.44 -11.88 27.20
N GLU A 35 38.15 -11.97 28.31
CA GLU A 35 38.72 -13.21 28.78
C GLU A 35 37.63 -14.04 29.46
N TYR A 36 37.66 -15.34 29.22
CA TYR A 36 36.71 -16.26 29.82
C TYR A 36 37.45 -17.28 30.69
N HIS A 37 36.85 -17.59 31.83
CA HIS A 37 37.30 -18.60 32.76
C HIS A 37 36.25 -19.68 32.89
N VAL A 38 36.69 -20.93 32.81
CA VAL A 38 35.81 -22.09 32.94
C VAL A 38 36.16 -22.79 34.22
N PHE A 39 35.19 -22.89 35.11
CA PHE A 39 35.32 -23.57 36.38
C PHE A 39 34.46 -24.82 36.37
N GLN A 40 35.01 -25.91 36.89
CA GLN A 40 34.24 -27.11 37.19
C GLN A 40 34.03 -27.19 38.70
N GLU A 41 32.77 -27.29 39.11
CA GLU A 41 32.39 -27.49 40.49
C GLU A 41 32.61 -28.97 40.86
N LYS A 42 33.49 -29.24 41.84
CA LYS A 42 33.77 -30.58 42.32
C LYS A 42 33.57 -30.65 43.82
N THR A 43 32.94 -31.74 44.26
CA THR A 43 32.75 -32.02 45.69
C THR A 43 34.02 -32.64 46.27
N VAL A 44 34.49 -32.15 47.41
CA VAL A 44 35.65 -32.71 48.13
C VAL A 44 35.28 -34.01 48.82
N VAL A 45 35.97 -35.07 48.45
CA VAL A 45 35.77 -36.39 49.03
C VAL A 45 37.11 -36.98 49.53
N GLU A 46 37.06 -38.01 50.42
CA GLU A 46 38.23 -38.72 50.87
C GLU A 46 38.82 -39.65 49.81
N GLN A 47 37.92 -40.39 49.12
CA GLN A 47 38.24 -41.23 47.96
C GLN A 47 37.41 -40.82 46.75
N VAL A 48 38.09 -40.57 45.65
CA VAL A 48 37.43 -40.11 44.38
C VAL A 48 36.89 -41.35 43.66
N GLU A 49 35.55 -41.43 43.52
CA GLU A 49 34.90 -42.46 42.74
C GLU A 49 34.64 -41.94 41.29
N ASP A 50 34.24 -40.69 41.16
CA ASP A 50 34.08 -40.02 39.88
C ASP A 50 35.00 -38.79 39.75
N PRO A 51 36.06 -38.87 38.90
CA PRO A 51 36.97 -37.74 38.70
C PRO A 51 36.30 -36.48 38.09
N VAL A 52 35.11 -36.59 37.51
CA VAL A 52 34.38 -35.45 36.89
C VAL A 52 33.68 -34.63 37.97
N GLU A 53 33.05 -35.29 38.96
CA GLU A 53 32.25 -34.64 39.99
C GLU A 53 32.96 -34.47 41.33
N GLN A 54 34.09 -35.19 41.55
CA GLN A 54 34.74 -35.28 42.83
C GLN A 54 36.22 -34.90 42.76
N ILE A 55 36.75 -34.36 43.85
CA ILE A 55 38.17 -34.03 44.03
C ILE A 55 38.59 -34.52 45.39
N SER A 56 39.85 -35.08 45.48
CA SER A 56 40.37 -35.50 46.74
C SER A 56 40.73 -34.32 47.66
N LEU A 57 40.59 -34.50 48.97
CA LEU A 57 40.91 -33.47 49.95
C LEU A 57 42.36 -32.94 49.79
N VAL A 58 43.29 -33.76 49.37
CA VAL A 58 44.71 -33.38 49.15
C VAL A 58 44.78 -32.38 47.99
N ASN A 59 44.08 -32.63 46.88
CA ASN A 59 44.09 -31.76 45.73
C ASN A 59 43.24 -30.49 45.99
N ALA A 60 42.15 -30.57 46.74
CA ALA A 60 41.37 -29.43 47.16
C ALA A 60 42.18 -28.44 48.02
N LYS A 61 43.00 -28.95 48.94
CA LYS A 61 43.91 -28.15 49.79
C LYS A 61 45.04 -27.49 48.99
N MET A 62 45.33 -27.94 47.77
CA MET A 62 46.30 -27.25 46.89
C MET A 62 45.69 -26.00 46.26
N VAL A 63 44.39 -25.94 46.15
CA VAL A 63 43.66 -24.75 45.64
C VAL A 63 43.45 -23.73 46.78
N ASP A 64 42.91 -24.15 47.91
CA ASP A 64 42.85 -23.36 49.14
C ASP A 64 42.85 -24.30 50.34
N SER A 65 43.71 -23.94 51.33
CA SER A 65 43.93 -24.71 52.55
C SER A 65 42.75 -24.84 53.51
N LYS A 66 41.66 -24.08 53.21
CA LYS A 66 40.42 -24.00 54.03
C LYS A 66 39.40 -25.07 53.74
N TYR A 67 39.52 -25.78 52.59
CA TYR A 67 38.48 -26.73 52.16
C TYR A 67 38.46 -27.98 53.07
N GLU A 68 37.22 -28.41 53.36
CA GLU A 68 36.91 -29.61 54.15
C GLU A 68 36.16 -30.64 53.29
N ILE A 69 36.02 -31.89 53.82
CA ILE A 69 35.29 -32.95 53.15
C ILE A 69 33.81 -32.53 53.06
N GLY A 70 33.22 -32.53 51.82
CA GLY A 70 31.87 -32.13 51.55
C GLY A 70 31.71 -30.70 50.97
N ASP A 71 32.81 -29.92 50.92
CA ASP A 71 32.83 -28.61 50.32
C ASP A 71 32.82 -28.69 48.78
N ILE A 72 32.33 -27.64 48.13
CA ILE A 72 32.35 -27.50 46.68
C ILE A 72 33.55 -26.61 46.30
N VAL A 73 34.42 -27.15 45.46
CA VAL A 73 35.62 -26.46 44.96
C VAL A 73 35.45 -26.13 43.48
N ASN A 74 35.69 -24.88 43.11
CA ASN A 74 35.75 -24.45 41.73
C ASN A 74 37.16 -24.66 41.19
N VAL A 75 37.32 -25.66 40.31
CA VAL A 75 38.59 -25.96 39.65
C VAL A 75 38.63 -25.35 38.29
N GLU A 76 39.57 -24.46 38.03
CA GLU A 76 39.73 -23.84 36.70
C GLU A 76 40.27 -24.84 35.69
N ILE A 77 39.60 -24.96 34.55
CA ILE A 77 39.96 -25.85 33.45
C ILE A 77 40.70 -25.08 32.38
N GLN A 78 42.00 -25.32 32.23
CA GLN A 78 42.80 -24.75 31.16
C GLN A 78 43.15 -25.84 30.13
N SER A 79 42.30 -26.01 29.11
CA SER A 79 42.57 -26.93 28.00
C SER A 79 42.67 -26.15 26.68
N LYS A 80 43.75 -26.38 25.91
CA LYS A 80 43.95 -25.75 24.58
C LYS A 80 42.90 -26.22 23.57
N GLU A 81 42.42 -27.45 23.69
CA GLU A 81 41.38 -28.00 22.81
C GLU A 81 40.01 -27.37 23.13
N PHE A 82 39.69 -27.25 24.41
CA PHE A 82 38.50 -26.58 24.88
C PHE A 82 38.47 -25.11 24.41
N GLY A 83 39.61 -24.41 24.50
CA GLY A 83 39.74 -23.03 24.06
C GLY A 83 39.36 -22.82 22.59
N ARG A 84 39.70 -23.76 21.70
CA ARG A 84 39.32 -23.69 20.26
C ARG A 84 37.82 -23.91 20.06
N ILE A 85 37.24 -24.92 20.72
CA ILE A 85 35.80 -25.24 20.62
C ILE A 85 34.98 -24.09 21.20
N ALA A 86 35.38 -23.60 22.36
CA ALA A 86 34.73 -22.47 23.03
C ALA A 86 34.75 -21.20 22.19
N THR A 87 35.89 -20.84 21.59
CA THR A 87 36.01 -19.69 20.70
C THR A 87 35.13 -19.84 19.46
N GLN A 88 35.08 -21.02 18.85
CA GLN A 88 34.24 -21.26 17.69
C GLN A 88 32.75 -21.17 18.03
N ASN A 89 32.35 -21.72 19.19
CA ASN A 89 30.96 -21.63 19.65
C ASN A 89 30.57 -20.20 20.00
N ALA A 90 31.42 -19.46 20.72
CA ALA A 90 31.20 -18.04 21.00
C ALA A 90 30.99 -17.23 19.70
N LYS A 91 31.89 -17.43 18.71
CA LYS A 91 31.75 -16.79 17.41
C LYS A 91 30.39 -17.10 16.75
N ASN A 92 29.96 -18.36 16.76
CA ASN A 92 28.72 -18.78 16.17
C ASN A 92 27.53 -18.15 16.88
N VAL A 93 27.51 -18.12 18.21
CA VAL A 93 26.47 -17.50 19.04
C VAL A 93 26.39 -15.99 18.80
N ILE A 94 27.54 -15.30 18.79
CA ILE A 94 27.60 -13.87 18.48
C ILE A 94 27.02 -13.59 17.10
N LEU A 95 27.44 -14.33 16.08
CA LEU A 95 26.94 -14.17 14.72
C LEU A 95 25.43 -14.46 14.61
N GLN A 96 24.95 -15.48 15.34
CA GLN A 96 23.53 -15.79 15.39
C GLN A 96 22.76 -14.64 16.05
N LYS A 97 23.23 -14.11 17.16
CA LYS A 97 22.58 -13.02 17.89
C LYS A 97 22.54 -11.72 17.06
N ILE A 98 23.65 -11.39 16.40
CA ILE A 98 23.69 -10.25 15.48
C ILE A 98 22.62 -10.41 14.39
N ARG A 99 22.53 -11.59 13.77
CA ARG A 99 21.50 -11.86 12.74
C ARG A 99 20.08 -11.81 13.30
N GLU A 100 19.87 -12.20 14.55
CA GLU A 100 18.56 -12.09 15.21
C GLU A 100 18.19 -10.64 15.44
N GLU A 101 19.10 -9.83 15.94
CA GLU A 101 18.86 -8.39 16.15
C GLU A 101 18.71 -7.65 14.81
N GLU A 102 19.51 -7.94 13.79
CA GLU A 102 19.32 -7.41 12.44
C GLU A 102 17.92 -7.74 11.89
N ARG A 103 17.45 -8.98 12.08
CA ARG A 103 16.10 -9.38 11.66
C ARG A 103 15.00 -8.62 12.40
N LYS A 104 15.13 -8.43 13.72
CA LYS A 104 14.17 -7.64 14.51
C LYS A 104 14.13 -6.19 14.05
N VAL A 105 15.28 -5.57 13.81
CA VAL A 105 15.36 -4.20 13.30
C VAL A 105 14.68 -4.09 11.94
N LEU A 106 14.98 -5.02 11.02
CA LEU A 106 14.36 -5.06 9.70
C LEU A 106 12.85 -5.29 9.80
N TYR A 107 12.41 -6.23 10.64
CA TYR A 107 10.98 -6.47 10.88
C TYR A 107 10.28 -5.21 11.37
N ASN A 108 10.79 -4.56 12.40
CA ASN A 108 10.21 -3.34 12.96
C ASN A 108 10.18 -2.20 11.93
N GLN A 109 11.24 -2.05 11.13
CA GLN A 109 11.31 -1.05 10.07
C GLN A 109 10.18 -1.25 9.03
N TYR A 110 10.00 -2.46 8.53
CA TYR A 110 8.98 -2.74 7.51
C TYR A 110 7.57 -2.87 8.10
N TYR A 111 7.45 -3.28 9.37
CA TYR A 111 6.18 -3.30 10.08
C TYR A 111 5.59 -1.88 10.24
N SER A 112 6.43 -0.89 10.50
CA SER A 112 5.98 0.51 10.54
C SER A 112 5.51 1.06 9.19
N MET A 113 5.91 0.40 8.08
CA MET A 113 5.48 0.72 6.71
C MET A 113 4.33 -0.17 6.22
N GLU A 114 3.80 -1.05 7.09
CA GLU A 114 2.62 -1.86 6.75
C GLU A 114 1.44 -0.97 6.43
N LYS A 115 0.68 -1.32 5.40
CA LYS A 115 -0.44 -0.52 4.85
C LYS A 115 -0.02 0.80 4.21
N ASP A 116 1.23 0.90 3.79
CA ASP A 116 1.74 2.04 3.05
C ASP A 116 2.32 1.62 1.69
N VAL A 117 2.61 2.59 0.83
CA VAL A 117 3.17 2.37 -0.50
C VAL A 117 4.67 2.61 -0.48
N VAL A 118 5.39 1.64 -0.98
CA VAL A 118 6.85 1.72 -1.13
C VAL A 118 7.27 1.50 -2.58
N THR A 119 8.39 2.13 -2.95
CA THR A 119 9.00 1.88 -4.25
C THR A 119 9.97 0.73 -4.13
N GLY A 120 9.76 -0.32 -4.91
CA GLY A 120 10.66 -1.46 -5.01
C GLY A 120 11.23 -1.63 -6.40
N VAL A 121 12.29 -2.42 -6.50
CA VAL A 121 12.94 -2.80 -7.75
C VAL A 121 12.65 -4.26 -8.05
N VAL A 122 12.09 -4.54 -9.22
CA VAL A 122 11.82 -5.90 -9.66
C VAL A 122 13.14 -6.65 -9.85
N GLN A 123 13.29 -7.78 -9.19
CA GLN A 123 14.51 -8.62 -9.34
C GLN A 123 14.31 -9.75 -10.35
N ARG A 124 13.33 -10.61 -10.07
CA ARG A 124 13.09 -11.83 -10.89
C ARG A 124 11.72 -12.42 -10.61
N TYR A 125 11.29 -13.26 -11.54
CA TYR A 125 10.16 -14.14 -11.31
C TYR A 125 10.58 -15.40 -10.54
N ILE A 126 9.78 -15.80 -9.57
CA ILE A 126 9.92 -17.05 -8.80
C ILE A 126 8.63 -17.83 -9.01
N GLY A 127 8.63 -18.69 -10.05
CA GLY A 127 7.41 -19.31 -10.55
C GLY A 127 6.47 -18.26 -11.11
N ARG A 128 5.27 -18.13 -10.52
CA ARG A 128 4.28 -17.10 -10.90
C ARG A 128 4.36 -15.83 -10.05
N ASN A 129 5.16 -15.86 -9.00
CA ASN A 129 5.34 -14.70 -8.12
C ASN A 129 6.50 -13.84 -8.61
N VAL A 130 6.49 -12.56 -8.24
CA VAL A 130 7.57 -11.61 -8.54
C VAL A 130 8.30 -11.26 -7.24
N SER A 131 9.63 -11.34 -7.26
CA SER A 131 10.49 -10.83 -6.18
C SER A 131 10.77 -9.36 -6.44
N VAL A 132 10.45 -8.53 -5.47
CA VAL A 132 10.62 -7.07 -5.51
C VAL A 132 11.54 -6.67 -4.36
N ASN A 133 12.68 -6.08 -4.67
CA ASN A 133 13.64 -5.61 -3.68
C ASN A 133 13.22 -4.25 -3.13
N LEU A 134 13.05 -4.16 -1.82
CA LEU A 134 12.71 -2.93 -1.10
C LEU A 134 13.94 -2.24 -0.48
N GLY A 135 15.13 -2.57 -0.97
CA GLY A 135 16.41 -2.07 -0.49
C GLY A 135 17.15 -3.09 0.37
N LYS A 136 16.69 -3.38 1.57
CA LYS A 136 17.33 -4.34 2.48
C LYS A 136 16.70 -5.73 2.47
N VAL A 137 15.45 -5.84 2.07
CA VAL A 137 14.66 -7.08 2.09
C VAL A 137 13.92 -7.24 0.77
N ASP A 138 13.76 -8.48 0.34
CA ASP A 138 12.97 -8.83 -0.83
C ASP A 138 11.52 -9.10 -0.40
N ALA A 139 10.59 -8.38 -1.04
CA ALA A 139 9.16 -8.61 -0.92
C ALA A 139 8.67 -9.58 -1.99
N ILE A 140 7.54 -10.21 -1.72
CA ILE A 140 6.90 -11.15 -2.63
C ILE A 140 5.59 -10.55 -3.12
N LEU A 141 5.51 -10.33 -4.43
CA LEU A 141 4.27 -10.00 -5.14
C LEU A 141 3.70 -11.31 -5.68
N THR A 142 2.68 -11.83 -5.00
CA THR A 142 2.06 -13.11 -5.37
C THR A 142 1.21 -12.97 -6.62
N GLU A 143 0.95 -14.08 -7.33
CA GLU A 143 0.15 -14.10 -8.57
C GLU A 143 -1.22 -13.41 -8.40
N ASN A 144 -1.89 -13.64 -7.26
CA ASN A 144 -3.20 -13.04 -6.97
C ASN A 144 -3.15 -11.53 -6.74
N GLU A 145 -1.99 -11.02 -6.36
CA GLU A 145 -1.76 -9.61 -6.08
C GLU A 145 -1.14 -8.86 -7.27
N GLN A 146 -0.91 -9.56 -8.38
CA GLN A 146 -0.48 -8.98 -9.65
C GLN A 146 -1.69 -8.56 -10.47
N VAL A 147 -1.60 -7.43 -11.13
CA VAL A 147 -2.62 -6.97 -12.07
C VAL A 147 -2.51 -7.81 -13.35
N ARG A 148 -3.65 -8.29 -13.83
CA ARG A 148 -3.69 -9.09 -15.07
C ARG A 148 -3.21 -8.27 -16.25
N GLY A 149 -2.21 -8.82 -16.97
CA GLY A 149 -1.62 -8.15 -18.13
C GLY A 149 -0.42 -7.25 -17.81
N GLU A 150 -0.09 -7.00 -16.52
CA GLU A 150 1.17 -6.36 -16.17
C GLU A 150 2.34 -7.35 -16.36
N VAL A 151 3.33 -6.91 -17.11
CA VAL A 151 4.60 -7.63 -17.26
C VAL A 151 5.71 -6.79 -16.66
N PHE A 152 6.46 -7.38 -15.73
CA PHE A 152 7.54 -6.69 -15.03
C PHE A 152 8.89 -7.09 -15.63
N GLN A 153 9.73 -6.10 -15.86
CA GLN A 153 11.10 -6.34 -16.30
C GLN A 153 12.08 -6.31 -15.12
N PRO A 154 13.13 -7.12 -15.12
CA PRO A 154 14.18 -6.99 -14.12
C PRO A 154 14.76 -5.58 -14.09
N THR A 155 15.09 -5.08 -12.90
CA THR A 155 15.58 -3.71 -12.60
C THR A 155 14.54 -2.60 -12.73
N GLU A 156 13.32 -2.89 -13.12
CA GLU A 156 12.23 -1.93 -13.19
C GLU A 156 11.82 -1.47 -11.78
N ARG A 157 11.56 -0.17 -11.63
CA ARG A 157 11.02 0.40 -10.39
C ARG A 157 9.50 0.40 -10.45
N ILE A 158 8.88 -0.11 -9.41
CA ILE A 158 7.41 -0.16 -9.28
C ILE A 158 7.00 0.30 -7.88
N LYS A 159 5.87 0.97 -7.78
CA LYS A 159 5.24 1.28 -6.50
C LYS A 159 4.34 0.10 -6.10
N VAL A 160 4.48 -0.38 -4.88
CA VAL A 160 3.72 -1.52 -4.35
C VAL A 160 3.18 -1.18 -2.97
N TYR A 161 2.00 -1.72 -2.66
CA TYR A 161 1.37 -1.58 -1.35
C TYR A 161 1.78 -2.75 -0.46
N ILE A 162 2.25 -2.48 0.75
CA ILE A 162 2.59 -3.52 1.72
C ILE A 162 1.32 -4.03 2.37
N LEU A 163 0.97 -5.29 2.09
CA LEU A 163 -0.21 -5.95 2.66
C LEU A 163 0.05 -6.40 4.10
N GLU A 164 1.16 -7.10 4.29
CA GLU A 164 1.47 -7.77 5.55
C GLU A 164 2.97 -8.00 5.68
N VAL A 165 3.48 -7.84 6.88
CA VAL A 165 4.85 -8.16 7.24
C VAL A 165 4.86 -9.27 8.28
N LYS A 166 5.35 -10.47 7.90
CA LYS A 166 5.44 -11.65 8.78
C LYS A 166 6.86 -11.84 9.26
N ASP A 167 7.01 -12.08 10.56
CA ASP A 167 8.28 -12.55 11.10
C ASP A 167 8.44 -14.05 10.84
N THR A 168 9.58 -14.44 10.26
CA THR A 168 9.91 -15.84 10.02
C THR A 168 11.33 -16.14 10.50
N SER A 169 11.62 -17.41 10.74
CA SER A 169 12.95 -17.86 11.16
C SER A 169 14.08 -17.46 10.20
N LYS A 170 13.75 -17.15 8.94
CA LYS A 170 14.71 -16.72 7.90
C LYS A 170 14.78 -15.21 7.71
N GLY A 171 13.94 -14.45 8.41
CA GLY A 171 13.82 -13.00 8.32
C GLY A 171 12.39 -12.53 8.00
N PRO A 172 12.13 -11.22 7.94
CA PRO A 172 10.83 -10.69 7.63
C PRO A 172 10.39 -11.11 6.22
N LYS A 173 9.18 -11.66 6.12
CA LYS A 173 8.53 -11.96 4.86
C LYS A 173 7.50 -10.87 4.58
N ILE A 174 7.74 -10.07 3.55
CA ILE A 174 6.91 -8.95 3.17
C ILE A 174 6.04 -9.38 1.98
N LEU A 175 4.72 -9.28 2.13
CA LEU A 175 3.77 -9.48 1.06
C LEU A 175 3.32 -8.12 0.54
N VAL A 176 3.39 -7.96 -0.77
CA VAL A 176 3.01 -6.71 -1.44
C VAL A 176 1.94 -6.94 -2.50
N SER A 177 1.18 -5.89 -2.79
CA SER A 177 0.07 -5.92 -3.75
C SER A 177 0.14 -4.76 -4.72
N ARG A 178 -0.32 -5.03 -5.95
CA ARG A 178 -0.66 -4.01 -6.95
C ARG A 178 -2.16 -3.97 -7.26
N THR A 179 -2.92 -4.93 -6.73
CA THR A 179 -4.39 -5.00 -6.94
C THR A 179 -5.19 -4.28 -5.85
N HIS A 180 -4.61 -4.03 -4.69
CA HIS A 180 -5.30 -3.47 -3.53
C HIS A 180 -5.79 -2.04 -3.80
N PRO A 181 -7.05 -1.67 -3.44
CA PRO A 181 -7.58 -0.32 -3.64
C PRO A 181 -6.78 0.78 -2.93
N GLU A 182 -6.27 0.49 -1.74
CA GLU A 182 -5.46 1.44 -0.97
C GLU A 182 -4.18 1.88 -1.70
N LEU A 183 -3.66 1.08 -2.65
CA LEU A 183 -2.56 1.51 -3.50
C LEU A 183 -2.91 2.83 -4.22
N VAL A 184 -4.10 2.90 -4.81
CA VAL A 184 -4.55 4.10 -5.53
C VAL A 184 -4.72 5.27 -4.58
N LYS A 185 -5.32 5.05 -3.39
CA LYS A 185 -5.47 6.10 -2.38
C LYS A 185 -4.13 6.69 -1.96
N ARG A 186 -3.14 5.84 -1.66
CA ARG A 186 -1.79 6.28 -1.30
C ARG A 186 -1.06 6.98 -2.45
N LEU A 187 -1.32 6.57 -3.70
CA LEU A 187 -0.79 7.29 -4.86
C LEU A 187 -1.35 8.71 -4.94
N PHE A 188 -2.65 8.90 -4.68
CA PHE A 188 -3.23 10.24 -4.60
C PHE A 188 -2.63 11.06 -3.45
N GLU A 189 -2.45 10.48 -2.27
CA GLU A 189 -1.78 11.15 -1.14
C GLU A 189 -0.34 11.58 -1.48
N SER A 190 0.36 10.84 -2.35
CA SER A 190 1.71 11.19 -2.79
C SER A 190 1.75 12.30 -3.84
N GLU A 191 0.76 12.36 -4.75
CA GLU A 191 0.73 13.28 -5.90
C GLU A 191 -0.06 14.57 -5.61
N VAL A 192 -1.06 14.50 -4.74
CA VAL A 192 -2.01 15.59 -4.46
C VAL A 192 -1.77 16.12 -3.06
N THR A 193 -1.24 17.33 -2.97
CA THR A 193 -0.90 17.97 -1.68
C THR A 193 -2.14 18.13 -0.80
N GLU A 194 -3.26 18.53 -1.38
CA GLU A 194 -4.53 18.77 -0.72
C GLU A 194 -5.11 17.48 -0.09
N VAL A 195 -4.84 16.31 -0.70
CA VAL A 195 -5.21 14.99 -0.14
C VAL A 195 -4.27 14.62 1.01
N ARG A 196 -2.97 14.87 0.85
CA ARG A 196 -1.97 14.60 1.90
C ARG A 196 -2.18 15.45 3.15
N GLU A 197 -2.61 16.70 2.98
CA GLU A 197 -2.89 17.64 4.07
C GLU A 197 -4.28 17.42 4.68
N GLY A 198 -5.11 16.55 4.09
CA GLY A 198 -6.45 16.23 4.59
C GLY A 198 -7.49 17.31 4.28
N ILE A 199 -7.20 18.28 3.42
CA ILE A 199 -8.17 19.26 2.90
C ILE A 199 -9.17 18.53 2.01
N VAL A 200 -8.67 17.68 1.11
CA VAL A 200 -9.48 16.79 0.28
C VAL A 200 -9.39 15.37 0.82
N GLU A 201 -10.53 14.76 1.04
CA GLU A 201 -10.61 13.38 1.52
C GLU A 201 -11.15 12.44 0.45
N ILE A 202 -10.54 11.27 0.29
CA ILE A 202 -11.11 10.18 -0.50
C ILE A 202 -12.04 9.38 0.40
N LYS A 203 -13.35 9.60 0.24
CA LYS A 203 -14.40 8.98 1.07
C LYS A 203 -14.70 7.54 0.67
N ALA A 204 -14.62 7.22 -0.62
CA ALA A 204 -14.88 5.88 -1.12
C ALA A 204 -14.02 5.57 -2.35
N ILE A 205 -13.72 4.29 -2.54
CA ILE A 205 -12.98 3.80 -3.69
C ILE A 205 -13.54 2.45 -4.15
N ALA A 206 -13.73 2.31 -5.45
CA ALA A 206 -14.09 1.05 -6.10
C ALA A 206 -13.13 0.79 -7.26
N ARG A 207 -12.43 -0.35 -7.23
CA ARG A 207 -11.35 -0.66 -8.17
C ARG A 207 -11.56 -2.00 -8.85
N GLU A 208 -11.36 -2.03 -10.15
CA GLU A 208 -11.08 -3.22 -10.95
C GLU A 208 -9.66 -3.07 -11.50
N ALA A 209 -8.70 -3.64 -10.76
CA ALA A 209 -7.27 -3.46 -11.01
C ALA A 209 -6.87 -3.75 -12.46
N GLY A 210 -6.11 -2.83 -13.06
CA GLY A 210 -5.65 -2.89 -14.45
C GLY A 210 -6.70 -2.48 -15.49
N SER A 211 -7.91 -2.12 -15.05
CA SER A 211 -8.97 -1.69 -15.97
C SER A 211 -9.48 -0.29 -15.61
N ARG A 212 -10.20 -0.15 -14.49
CA ARG A 212 -10.80 1.11 -14.09
C ARG A 212 -10.98 1.23 -12.58
N THR A 213 -10.77 2.43 -12.07
CA THR A 213 -11.02 2.80 -10.67
C THR A 213 -11.94 4.01 -10.62
N LYS A 214 -12.90 3.99 -9.68
CA LYS A 214 -13.71 5.16 -9.32
C LYS A 214 -13.37 5.57 -7.91
N ILE A 215 -13.15 6.86 -7.70
CA ILE A 215 -12.94 7.45 -6.37
C ILE A 215 -13.95 8.56 -6.13
N ALA A 216 -14.50 8.59 -4.91
CA ALA A 216 -15.36 9.66 -4.44
C ALA A 216 -14.59 10.55 -3.50
N VAL A 217 -14.48 11.82 -3.84
CA VAL A 217 -13.71 12.83 -3.11
C VAL A 217 -14.59 13.90 -2.51
N TRP A 218 -14.19 14.41 -1.37
CA TRP A 218 -14.88 15.46 -0.63
C TRP A 218 -13.86 16.48 -0.16
N SER A 219 -14.21 17.77 -0.18
CA SER A 219 -13.39 18.82 0.41
C SER A 219 -13.96 19.26 1.75
N ASN A 220 -13.08 19.39 2.75
CA ASN A 220 -13.39 19.98 4.04
C ASN A 220 -13.35 21.52 3.98
N ASP A 221 -12.76 22.10 2.92
CA ASP A 221 -12.69 23.51 2.65
C ASP A 221 -13.62 23.85 1.48
N PRO A 222 -14.62 24.72 1.66
CA PRO A 222 -15.58 25.08 0.60
C PRO A 222 -14.94 25.83 -0.58
N ASP A 223 -13.76 26.45 -0.36
CA ASP A 223 -13.06 27.19 -1.43
C ASP A 223 -12.20 26.27 -2.32
N VAL A 224 -12.09 24.98 -1.97
CA VAL A 224 -11.29 24.00 -2.71
C VAL A 224 -12.18 23.01 -3.46
N ASP A 225 -12.10 23.01 -4.80
CA ASP A 225 -12.74 21.98 -5.63
C ASP A 225 -12.00 20.64 -5.48
N PRO A 226 -12.62 19.61 -4.87
CA PRO A 226 -11.95 18.35 -4.62
C PRO A 226 -11.63 17.57 -5.90
N VAL A 227 -12.46 17.69 -6.94
CA VAL A 227 -12.23 17.02 -8.22
C VAL A 227 -11.08 17.71 -8.97
N GLY A 228 -11.13 19.04 -9.07
CA GLY A 228 -10.09 19.84 -9.71
C GLY A 228 -8.72 19.65 -9.07
N ALA A 229 -8.65 19.60 -7.73
CA ALA A 229 -7.42 19.34 -6.99
C ALA A 229 -6.80 17.98 -7.33
N CYS A 230 -7.62 16.93 -7.42
CA CYS A 230 -7.17 15.57 -7.75
C CYS A 230 -6.81 15.41 -9.24
N VAL A 231 -7.53 16.07 -10.15
CA VAL A 231 -7.23 16.03 -11.59
C VAL A 231 -5.98 16.82 -11.92
N GLY A 232 -5.85 18.03 -11.35
CA GLY A 232 -4.74 18.95 -11.61
C GLY A 232 -4.85 19.63 -12.98
N MET A 233 -3.94 20.57 -13.26
CA MET A 233 -3.92 21.29 -14.53
C MET A 233 -3.77 20.32 -15.70
N ASN A 234 -4.68 20.38 -16.67
CA ASN A 234 -4.69 19.50 -17.85
C ASN A 234 -4.62 18.01 -17.51
N GLY A 235 -5.10 17.61 -16.33
CA GLY A 235 -5.05 16.23 -15.88
C GLY A 235 -3.66 15.73 -15.46
N ALA A 236 -2.70 16.60 -15.21
CA ALA A 236 -1.31 16.21 -14.96
C ALA A 236 -1.19 15.25 -13.76
N ARG A 237 -1.88 15.53 -12.64
CA ARG A 237 -1.81 14.72 -11.43
C ARG A 237 -2.45 13.34 -11.62
N VAL A 238 -3.68 13.29 -12.15
CA VAL A 238 -4.35 12.01 -12.39
C VAL A 238 -3.62 11.17 -13.44
N ASN A 239 -3.06 11.80 -14.49
CA ASN A 239 -2.30 11.10 -15.52
C ASN A 239 -0.99 10.52 -14.98
N ALA A 240 -0.31 11.17 -14.03
CA ALA A 240 0.86 10.61 -13.35
C ALA A 240 0.50 9.28 -12.64
N ILE A 241 -0.65 9.24 -11.96
CA ILE A 241 -1.14 8.03 -11.28
C ILE A 241 -1.57 6.96 -12.31
N VAL A 242 -2.28 7.34 -13.37
CA VAL A 242 -2.68 6.44 -14.47
C VAL A 242 -1.44 5.79 -15.12
N ASN A 243 -0.37 6.56 -15.32
CA ASN A 243 0.89 6.04 -15.87
C ASN A 243 1.57 5.05 -14.91
N GLU A 244 1.61 5.35 -13.60
CA GLU A 244 2.13 4.41 -12.60
C GLU A 244 1.32 3.10 -12.57
N LEU A 245 0.00 3.17 -12.77
CA LEU A 245 -0.92 2.03 -12.86
C LEU A 245 -1.02 1.43 -14.27
N ARG A 246 -0.13 1.84 -15.19
CA ARG A 246 0.01 1.31 -16.55
C ARG A 246 -1.26 1.41 -17.40
N GLY A 247 -1.95 2.55 -17.30
CA GLY A 247 -3.11 2.86 -18.12
C GLY A 247 -4.45 2.48 -17.50
N GLU A 248 -4.49 2.11 -16.20
CA GLU A 248 -5.76 1.96 -15.47
C GLU A 248 -6.50 3.30 -15.43
N LYS A 249 -7.72 3.33 -15.95
CA LYS A 249 -8.52 4.56 -16.00
C LYS A 249 -9.04 4.92 -14.63
N ILE A 250 -9.00 6.22 -14.30
CA ILE A 250 -9.46 6.71 -13.00
C ILE A 250 -10.57 7.73 -13.22
N ASP A 251 -11.76 7.46 -12.66
CA ASP A 251 -12.88 8.39 -12.59
C ASP A 251 -12.92 9.01 -11.19
N ILE A 252 -12.87 10.33 -11.15
CA ILE A 252 -12.94 11.12 -9.92
C ILE A 252 -14.30 11.79 -9.88
N ILE A 253 -15.05 11.53 -8.81
CA ILE A 253 -16.39 12.08 -8.62
C ILE A 253 -16.50 12.79 -7.28
N THR A 254 -17.39 13.75 -7.18
CA THR A 254 -17.71 14.42 -5.92
C THR A 254 -18.54 13.48 -5.04
N TRP A 255 -18.12 13.27 -3.81
CA TRP A 255 -18.89 12.55 -2.81
C TRP A 255 -20.07 13.41 -2.34
N ASN A 256 -21.21 12.78 -2.08
CA ASN A 256 -22.38 13.44 -1.54
C ASN A 256 -23.01 12.57 -0.45
N GLU A 257 -23.54 13.21 0.60
CA GLU A 257 -24.23 12.51 1.68
C GLU A 257 -25.58 11.96 1.25
N ASN A 258 -26.25 12.64 0.29
CA ASN A 258 -27.49 12.16 -0.29
C ASN A 258 -27.20 10.96 -1.21
N PRO A 259 -27.77 9.76 -0.94
CA PRO A 259 -27.52 8.56 -1.73
C PRO A 259 -27.90 8.72 -3.20
N ALA A 260 -28.98 9.43 -3.51
CA ALA A 260 -29.41 9.63 -4.89
C ALA A 260 -28.39 10.43 -5.70
N MET A 261 -27.90 11.54 -5.14
CA MET A 261 -26.85 12.36 -5.75
C MET A 261 -25.53 11.59 -5.85
N MET A 262 -25.21 10.79 -4.84
CA MET A 262 -23.99 9.97 -4.85
C MET A 262 -24.02 8.93 -5.95
N ILE A 263 -25.18 8.28 -6.19
CA ILE A 263 -25.37 7.28 -7.25
C ILE A 263 -25.33 7.96 -8.63
N GLU A 264 -25.97 9.12 -8.78
CA GLU A 264 -25.90 9.91 -10.01
C GLU A 264 -24.43 10.24 -10.37
N ASN A 265 -23.66 10.80 -9.41
CA ASN A 265 -22.24 11.09 -9.61
C ASN A 265 -21.44 9.83 -9.93
N ALA A 266 -21.75 8.69 -9.27
CA ALA A 266 -21.03 7.44 -9.45
C ALA A 266 -21.24 6.82 -10.85
N LEU A 267 -22.33 7.12 -11.53
CA LEU A 267 -22.61 6.66 -12.89
C LEU A 267 -21.93 7.49 -13.97
N SER A 268 -21.31 8.63 -13.60
CA SER A 268 -20.48 9.39 -14.54
C SER A 268 -19.56 8.46 -15.37
N PRO A 269 -19.41 8.72 -16.70
CA PRO A 269 -19.82 9.90 -17.45
C PRO A 269 -21.27 9.85 -18.02
N ALA A 270 -22.06 8.84 -17.69
CA ALA A 270 -23.45 8.76 -18.15
C ALA A 270 -24.30 9.84 -17.44
N LYS A 271 -25.17 10.47 -18.20
CA LYS A 271 -26.17 11.41 -17.67
C LYS A 271 -27.36 10.62 -17.16
N VAL A 272 -27.84 10.95 -15.99
CA VAL A 272 -28.97 10.33 -15.31
C VAL A 272 -30.17 11.30 -15.38
N ILE A 273 -31.38 10.78 -15.57
CA ILE A 273 -32.62 11.57 -15.54
C ILE A 273 -33.12 11.64 -14.09
N SER A 274 -33.24 10.46 -13.44
CA SER A 274 -33.69 10.38 -12.05
C SER A 274 -33.11 9.19 -11.34
N VAL A 275 -32.96 9.33 -10.00
CA VAL A 275 -32.50 8.27 -9.10
C VAL A 275 -33.49 8.17 -7.94
N ILE A 276 -34.07 7.01 -7.77
CA ILE A 276 -34.89 6.65 -6.61
C ILE A 276 -34.07 5.71 -5.76
N ALA A 277 -33.56 6.19 -4.63
CA ALA A 277 -32.73 5.40 -3.73
C ALA A 277 -33.48 5.07 -2.45
N ASP A 278 -33.54 3.79 -2.12
CA ASP A 278 -34.02 3.28 -0.83
C ASP A 278 -32.82 3.02 0.08
N ALA A 279 -32.71 3.85 1.13
CA ALA A 279 -31.59 3.77 2.07
C ALA A 279 -31.69 2.55 3.02
N GLU A 280 -32.90 2.03 3.28
CA GLU A 280 -33.11 0.89 4.18
C GLU A 280 -32.76 -0.41 3.48
N GLU A 281 -33.22 -0.60 2.24
CA GLU A 281 -32.93 -1.79 1.44
C GLU A 281 -31.55 -1.70 0.73
N LYS A 282 -30.90 -0.54 0.74
CA LYS A 282 -29.69 -0.23 -0.05
C LYS A 282 -29.86 -0.61 -1.51
N SER A 283 -31.03 -0.28 -2.06
CA SER A 283 -31.36 -0.47 -3.46
C SER A 283 -31.65 0.87 -4.12
N ALA A 284 -31.39 0.97 -5.41
CA ALA A 284 -31.67 2.17 -6.17
C ALA A 284 -32.12 1.82 -7.58
N LYS A 285 -33.16 2.52 -8.04
CA LYS A 285 -33.59 2.53 -9.43
C LYS A 285 -33.08 3.80 -10.08
N VAL A 286 -32.46 3.64 -11.24
CA VAL A 286 -31.85 4.74 -11.99
C VAL A 286 -32.43 4.75 -13.39
N ILE A 287 -32.96 5.91 -13.80
CA ILE A 287 -33.49 6.11 -15.13
C ILE A 287 -32.51 6.98 -15.91
N VAL A 288 -32.16 6.48 -17.09
CA VAL A 288 -31.24 7.16 -18.00
C VAL A 288 -31.88 7.33 -19.39
N PRO A 289 -31.49 8.33 -20.18
CA PRO A 289 -31.92 8.41 -21.57
C PRO A 289 -31.55 7.15 -22.35
N ASP A 290 -32.36 6.72 -23.30
CA ASP A 290 -32.15 5.49 -24.07
C ASP A 290 -30.74 5.40 -24.68
N TYR A 291 -30.24 6.51 -25.24
CA TYR A 291 -28.89 6.59 -25.83
C TYR A 291 -27.76 6.53 -24.81
N GLN A 292 -28.03 6.71 -23.50
CA GLN A 292 -27.07 6.66 -22.42
C GLN A 292 -27.01 5.29 -21.72
N LEU A 293 -27.99 4.41 -21.95
CA LEU A 293 -28.11 3.13 -21.26
C LEU A 293 -26.84 2.30 -21.37
N SER A 294 -26.29 2.16 -22.59
CA SER A 294 -25.04 1.41 -22.79
C SER A 294 -23.85 2.02 -22.06
N LEU A 295 -23.79 3.35 -21.95
CA LEU A 295 -22.73 4.06 -21.24
C LEU A 295 -22.88 3.93 -19.72
N ALA A 296 -24.12 4.01 -19.21
CA ALA A 296 -24.43 3.86 -17.79
C ALA A 296 -24.08 2.44 -17.30
N ILE A 297 -24.41 1.41 -18.08
CA ILE A 297 -24.03 0.03 -17.78
C ILE A 297 -22.52 -0.16 -17.97
N GLY A 298 -21.97 0.37 -19.05
CA GLY A 298 -20.57 0.21 -19.44
C GLY A 298 -20.25 -1.16 -20.02
N LYS A 299 -19.02 -1.32 -20.53
CA LYS A 299 -18.54 -2.60 -21.09
C LYS A 299 -18.63 -3.70 -20.03
N GLU A 300 -19.32 -4.80 -20.34
CA GLU A 300 -19.50 -5.95 -19.44
C GLU A 300 -20.12 -5.56 -18.07
N GLY A 301 -20.87 -4.45 -17.99
CA GLY A 301 -21.45 -3.94 -16.76
C GLY A 301 -20.43 -3.29 -15.80
N GLN A 302 -19.26 -2.90 -16.27
CA GLN A 302 -18.17 -2.38 -15.44
C GLN A 302 -18.57 -1.08 -14.73
N ASN A 303 -19.18 -0.12 -15.45
CA ASN A 303 -19.55 1.16 -14.86
C ASN A 303 -20.59 1.00 -13.76
N ALA A 304 -21.67 0.25 -14.01
CA ALA A 304 -22.70 -0.05 -13.03
C ALA A 304 -22.14 -0.82 -11.81
N ARG A 305 -21.27 -1.82 -12.05
CA ARG A 305 -20.66 -2.61 -10.97
C ARG A 305 -19.72 -1.78 -10.09
N LEU A 306 -18.91 -0.89 -10.69
CA LEU A 306 -18.05 0.03 -9.93
C LEU A 306 -18.87 1.04 -9.15
N ALA A 307 -19.93 1.62 -9.75
CA ALA A 307 -20.85 2.52 -9.07
C ALA A 307 -21.52 1.85 -7.87
N ALA A 308 -22.03 0.62 -8.04
CA ALA A 308 -22.63 -0.16 -6.96
C ALA A 308 -21.65 -0.45 -5.80
N ARG A 309 -20.39 -0.78 -6.11
CA ARG A 309 -19.36 -1.00 -5.08
C ARG A 309 -18.95 0.30 -4.39
N LEU A 310 -18.92 1.41 -5.12
CA LEU A 310 -18.52 2.72 -4.59
C LEU A 310 -19.53 3.27 -3.61
N THR A 311 -20.84 3.13 -3.96
CA THR A 311 -21.96 3.65 -3.18
C THR A 311 -22.47 2.69 -2.12
N GLY A 312 -22.21 1.38 -2.30
CA GLY A 312 -22.75 0.32 -1.46
C GLY A 312 -24.22 0.00 -1.71
N PHE A 313 -24.79 0.48 -2.82
CA PHE A 313 -26.17 0.25 -3.23
C PHE A 313 -26.25 -0.78 -4.36
N LYS A 314 -27.33 -1.55 -4.39
CA LYS A 314 -27.71 -2.36 -5.55
C LYS A 314 -28.41 -1.44 -6.55
N ILE A 315 -27.80 -1.19 -7.70
CA ILE A 315 -28.28 -0.25 -8.69
C ILE A 315 -28.97 -1.00 -9.83
N ASP A 316 -30.23 -0.69 -10.08
CA ASP A 316 -31.01 -1.13 -11.24
C ASP A 316 -31.13 0.02 -12.23
N ILE A 317 -30.57 -0.17 -13.43
CA ILE A 317 -30.51 0.88 -14.45
C ILE A 317 -31.47 0.54 -15.55
N LYS A 318 -32.43 1.44 -15.83
CA LYS A 318 -33.43 1.34 -16.89
C LYS A 318 -33.32 2.51 -17.83
N SER A 319 -33.61 2.27 -19.09
CA SER A 319 -33.82 3.38 -20.01
C SER A 319 -35.17 4.05 -19.79
N GLU A 320 -35.33 5.26 -20.28
CA GLU A 320 -36.60 6.03 -20.22
C GLU A 320 -37.77 5.22 -20.81
N THR A 321 -37.56 4.60 -21.99
CA THR A 321 -38.57 3.75 -22.61
C THR A 321 -38.93 2.55 -21.74
N GLN A 322 -37.94 1.86 -21.17
CA GLN A 322 -38.17 0.71 -20.29
C GLN A 322 -38.88 1.11 -18.97
N ALA A 323 -38.54 2.28 -18.42
CA ALA A 323 -39.16 2.80 -17.21
C ALA A 323 -40.66 3.15 -17.44
N ARG A 324 -41.00 3.71 -18.59
CA ARG A 324 -42.40 3.98 -19.00
C ARG A 324 -43.19 2.67 -19.19
N GLU A 325 -42.59 1.68 -19.83
CA GLU A 325 -43.24 0.36 -20.04
C GLU A 325 -43.46 -0.40 -18.72
N SER A 326 -42.55 -0.30 -17.76
CA SER A 326 -42.66 -0.94 -16.45
C SER A 326 -43.49 -0.17 -15.42
N GLY A 327 -43.98 1.03 -15.74
CA GLY A 327 -44.77 1.87 -14.84
C GLY A 327 -43.94 2.59 -13.76
N ASP A 328 -42.62 2.51 -13.81
CA ASP A 328 -41.75 3.17 -12.84
C ASP A 328 -41.68 4.68 -13.04
N PHE A 329 -42.28 5.21 -14.14
CA PHE A 329 -42.36 6.63 -14.45
C PHE A 329 -43.67 7.29 -13.95
N MET A 330 -44.66 6.48 -13.52
CA MET A 330 -45.97 7.01 -13.14
C MET A 330 -46.01 7.67 -11.74
N ASP A 331 -45.01 7.38 -10.91
CA ASP A 331 -45.00 7.92 -9.54
C ASP A 331 -44.56 9.40 -9.48
N TYR A 332 -44.03 9.97 -10.58
CA TYR A 332 -43.60 11.37 -10.62
C TYR A 332 -44.63 12.34 -11.21
N GLU A 333 -45.53 11.87 -12.07
CA GLU A 333 -46.57 12.75 -12.64
C GLU A 333 -47.75 12.99 -11.69
N SER A 334 -47.92 12.17 -10.63
CA SER A 334 -49.04 12.30 -9.70
C SER A 334 -48.84 13.33 -8.56
N GLU A 335 -47.65 13.85 -8.38
CA GLU A 335 -47.39 14.89 -7.36
C GLU A 335 -47.50 16.34 -7.88
N TYR A 336 -47.66 16.54 -9.21
CA TYR A 336 -47.73 17.87 -9.80
C TYR A 336 -49.07 18.21 -10.46
N GLU A 337 -50.10 17.32 -10.37
CA GLU A 337 -51.43 17.58 -10.99
C GLU A 337 -52.47 18.14 -10.02
N ASP A 338 -52.19 18.44 -8.75
CA ASP A 338 -53.19 18.99 -7.80
C ASP A 338 -52.98 20.48 -7.44
N ASP A 339 -52.37 21.29 -8.31
CA ASP A 339 -52.52 22.73 -8.22
C ASP A 339 -53.64 23.15 -9.19
N GLU A 340 -54.89 23.08 -8.67
CA GLU A 340 -56.11 23.66 -9.30
C GLU A 340 -55.85 25.12 -9.64
N TYR A 341 -55.96 25.37 -10.94
CA TYR A 341 -56.15 26.70 -11.50
C TYR A 341 -57.43 27.30 -10.90
N TYR A 342 -57.31 28.22 -9.99
CA TYR A 342 -58.35 29.19 -9.72
C TYR A 342 -58.27 30.26 -10.78
N GLU A 343 -59.17 30.14 -11.77
CA GLU A 343 -59.58 31.28 -12.58
C GLU A 343 -60.29 32.27 -11.66
N ASP A 344 -59.74 33.42 -11.42
CA ASP A 344 -60.43 34.61 -10.99
C ASP A 344 -60.45 35.58 -12.15
N ASP A 345 -61.63 35.55 -12.80
CA ASP A 345 -62.09 36.62 -13.64
C ASP A 345 -62.37 37.89 -12.82
N GLU A 346 -62.09 39.02 -13.40
CA GLU A 346 -62.65 40.38 -13.23
C GLU A 346 -61.60 41.44 -12.90
N TYR A 347 -61.29 42.23 -13.81
CA TYR A 347 -61.63 43.59 -13.95
C TYR A 347 -60.89 44.27 -15.10
N ALA A 348 -61.73 44.82 -15.97
CA ALA A 348 -61.41 45.63 -17.14
C ALA A 348 -60.95 47.05 -16.74
N GLU A 349 -60.37 47.64 -17.72
CA GLU A 349 -60.42 49.04 -18.14
C GLU A 349 -59.30 49.99 -17.82
N ASP A 350 -58.84 50.50 -18.89
CA ASP A 350 -58.44 51.88 -19.25
C ASP A 350 -56.94 52.26 -19.14
N GLY A 351 -56.48 52.67 -20.29
CA GLY A 351 -55.63 53.84 -20.37
C GLY A 351 -54.33 53.73 -21.16
N GLU A 352 -54.45 54.09 -22.35
CA GLU A 352 -53.69 55.13 -23.07
C GLU A 352 -52.34 54.78 -23.66
N TYR A 353 -52.32 54.82 -24.98
CA TYR A 353 -51.15 54.83 -25.88
C TYR A 353 -50.31 56.09 -25.67
N THR A 354 -49.02 55.95 -25.71
CA THR A 354 -48.11 56.94 -26.32
C THR A 354 -47.08 56.22 -27.14
N GLU A 355 -47.18 56.42 -28.45
CA GLU A 355 -46.07 56.25 -29.38
C GLU A 355 -44.97 57.27 -29.10
N ASP A 356 -43.76 56.81 -29.23
CA ASP A 356 -42.56 57.48 -29.77
C ASP A 356 -41.39 56.58 -29.44
N GLY A 357 -40.72 55.89 -30.31
CA GLY A 357 -39.94 56.36 -31.41
C GLY A 357 -38.46 56.46 -30.97
N GLU A 358 -37.65 55.45 -31.24
CA GLU A 358 -36.38 55.65 -31.93
C GLU A 358 -35.56 54.38 -31.93
N TYR A 359 -35.26 53.96 -33.15
CA TYR A 359 -34.32 52.89 -33.47
C TYR A 359 -32.91 53.47 -33.38
N ALA A 360 -31.99 52.74 -32.79
CA ALA A 360 -30.57 52.85 -33.05
C ALA A 360 -30.02 51.47 -33.43
N GLU A 361 -29.89 51.28 -34.72
CA GLU A 361 -28.98 50.32 -35.36
C GLU A 361 -27.56 50.79 -35.14
N ASP A 362 -26.71 49.88 -34.73
CA ASP A 362 -25.26 49.88 -35.01
C ASP A 362 -24.83 48.45 -34.69
N GLY A 363 -24.27 47.67 -35.54
CA GLY A 363 -23.39 47.86 -36.65
C GLY A 363 -22.56 46.58 -36.67
N TYR A 364 -22.85 45.72 -37.65
CA TYR A 364 -22.03 44.51 -37.93
C TYR A 364 -20.68 44.97 -38.46
N ALA A 365 -19.61 44.34 -38.00
CA ALA A 365 -18.37 44.22 -38.72
C ALA A 365 -17.93 42.78 -38.83
N GLU A 366 -18.20 42.19 -39.99
CA GLU A 366 -17.44 41.10 -40.58
C GLU A 366 -16.06 41.60 -40.91
N ASP A 367 -15.05 40.83 -40.61
CA ASP A 367 -13.79 40.78 -41.39
C ASP A 367 -13.29 39.32 -41.29
N ALA A 368 -13.31 38.80 -42.32
CA ALA A 368 -12.81 37.97 -43.37
C ALA A 368 -11.29 37.75 -43.28
N ASP A 369 -10.96 36.48 -43.49
CA ASP A 369 -9.84 35.87 -44.21
C ASP A 369 -8.40 36.43 -44.01
N ALA A 370 -7.56 35.53 -43.52
CA ALA A 370 -6.19 35.40 -44.04
C ALA A 370 -5.73 33.93 -43.97
N GLU A 371 -5.83 33.31 -45.11
CA GLU A 371 -4.99 32.15 -45.49
C GLU A 371 -3.54 32.57 -45.58
N GLY A 372 -2.65 31.72 -45.22
CA GLY A 372 -1.19 31.82 -45.39
C GLY A 372 -0.57 30.48 -45.11
N GLU A 373 -0.57 29.68 -45.99
CA GLU A 373 0.37 29.15 -46.99
C GLU A 373 1.71 28.68 -46.41
N TYR A 374 1.90 27.42 -46.65
CA TYR A 374 3.05 26.52 -46.62
C TYR A 374 4.40 27.08 -46.97
N ALA A 375 5.42 26.62 -46.33
CA ALA A 375 6.72 26.37 -46.96
C ALA A 375 7.34 25.09 -46.38
N GLU A 376 7.32 24.04 -47.21
CA GLU A 376 8.31 22.98 -47.25
C GLU A 376 9.67 23.58 -47.63
N GLU A 377 10.70 23.18 -46.96
CA GLU A 377 12.03 23.09 -47.58
C GLU A 377 12.75 21.86 -47.02
N SER A 378 12.88 20.94 -47.92
CA SER A 378 13.71 19.77 -47.97
C SER A 378 15.17 20.11 -48.28
N GLU A 379 15.98 19.07 -48.09
CA GLU A 379 17.29 18.78 -48.69
C GLU A 379 18.50 19.12 -47.82
N LEU A 380 19.19 18.09 -47.45
CA LEU A 380 20.21 17.26 -48.10
C LEU A 380 21.65 17.66 -47.75
N THR A 381 22.38 16.65 -47.58
CA THR A 381 23.83 16.38 -47.80
C THR A 381 24.67 16.44 -46.52
N ASP A 382 25.62 15.63 -46.27
CA ASP A 382 26.26 14.51 -46.91
C ASP A 382 27.47 14.16 -46.00
N GLU A 383 27.77 12.89 -45.95
CA GLU A 383 29.07 12.24 -45.84
C GLU A 383 30.25 13.01 -45.16
N THR A 384 30.89 12.37 -44.20
CA THR A 384 32.22 11.77 -44.43
C THR A 384 32.72 11.00 -43.23
N ASP A 385 33.09 9.75 -43.52
CA ASP A 385 34.13 8.89 -42.97
C ASP A 385 35.27 9.62 -42.20
N THR A 386 35.66 8.97 -41.09
CA THR A 386 37.07 8.51 -41.02
C THR A 386 37.25 7.52 -39.85
N GLU A 387 37.73 6.36 -40.20
CA GLU A 387 38.47 5.37 -39.42
C GLU A 387 39.58 6.03 -38.54
N ASN A 388 39.87 5.33 -37.44
CA ASN A 388 41.20 4.85 -36.98
C ASN A 388 41.03 4.36 -35.54
N GLU A 389 41.17 3.07 -35.29
CA GLU A 389 42.38 2.27 -35.02
C GLU A 389 43.09 2.66 -33.71
N GLU A 390 43.21 1.62 -32.88
CA GLU A 390 44.33 1.22 -31.98
C GLU A 390 44.56 2.04 -30.71
N GLU A 391 44.33 1.48 -29.57
CA GLU A 391 45.16 0.62 -28.69
C GLU A 391 44.34 0.01 -27.55
#